data_712eea4358ed6d2801c6c21f783c6d93
#
_entry.id   712eea4358ed6d2801c6c21f783c6d93
#
_cell.length_a   1.000
_cell.length_b   1.000
_cell.length_c   1.000
_cell.angle_alpha   90.00
_cell.angle_beta   90.00
_cell.angle_gamma   90.00
#
_symmetry.space_group_name_H-M   'P 1'
#
loop_
_entity.id
_entity.type
_entity.pdbx_description
1 polymer ?
#
loop_
_entity_poly.entity_id
_entity_poly.type
_entity_poly.pdbx_seq_one_letter_code
_entity_poly.pdbx_strand_id
1 'polypeptide(L)'
;MWLIITESYSMAEKDAQNGYSITTISPDIPPDMPLEGELQPQMPSGESSESLRGNSDEAQDTEKTQRIPQKAKSPHKSHKNSHKTKSRETYAAIDLGTNNCRLLIVEPQGNSFKVIDSFSRIVRLGEGLESSNKLSAEAMQRTIDALRVCATKIRRHNVRRVRCVATEACRKAENGEAFISQIEKSTRLRFEIIGGKDEAELAAIGCGALFDRQFPHAIVFDIGGGSTEITCLSLKKGRYELQDMISLPFGVVRLSEKYDGKNISRGVYAQIRDEAEELIRAFAEKQTFYDGNLSDVQLIGTSGTVTTLAAIHKGLQKYNRNVVDGTVMKHDEVIAVIKSLMNMSHEERQNNNCIGKERADLVLSGCAVLEAIIRAWPLENLKIADRGIREGILLRLIRKTRRRQKIRRVRKARGTP
;
A
#
# COMPACT_ATOMS: atom_id res chain seq x y z
N MET A 1 33.36 8.97 29.13
CA MET A 1 32.21 8.91 30.04
C MET A 1 31.02 8.40 29.20
N TRP A 2 31.13 7.11 28.85
CA TRP A 2 30.16 6.35 28.06
C TRP A 2 29.91 5.06 28.84
N LEU A 3 28.92 5.06 29.67
CA LEU A 3 28.33 3.87 30.31
C LEU A 3 26.88 4.22 30.62
N ILE A 4 26.03 3.22 30.49
CA ILE A 4 24.60 3.17 30.81
C ILE A 4 23.72 3.42 29.58
N ILE A 5 23.46 2.37 28.82
CA ILE A 5 22.16 1.86 28.37
C ILE A 5 22.40 0.42 27.85
N THR A 6 22.58 -0.51 28.78
CA THR A 6 22.49 -1.95 28.54
C THR A 6 21.87 -2.58 29.77
N GLU A 7 20.58 -2.41 29.94
CA GLU A 7 19.76 -3.24 30.81
C GLU A 7 18.30 -2.85 30.58
N SER A 8 17.58 -3.66 29.82
CA SER A 8 16.12 -3.85 29.87
C SER A 8 15.61 -4.59 28.64
N TYR A 9 16.20 -5.73 28.31
CA TYR A 9 15.57 -6.69 27.38
C TYR A 9 15.71 -8.11 27.97
N SER A 10 15.05 -8.33 29.08
CA SER A 10 14.78 -9.66 29.60
C SER A 10 13.54 -9.57 30.48
N MET A 11 12.40 -9.83 29.90
CA MET A 11 11.18 -10.39 30.49
C MET A 11 9.96 -10.04 29.64
N ALA A 12 9.60 -10.91 28.74
CA ALA A 12 8.22 -11.14 28.28
C ALA A 12 8.17 -12.30 27.27
N GLU A 13 8.67 -13.45 27.64
CA GLU A 13 8.16 -14.71 27.10
C GLU A 13 7.00 -15.14 28.00
N LYS A 14 5.78 -14.70 27.65
CA LYS A 14 4.51 -15.40 27.95
C LYS A 14 3.38 -14.69 27.19
N ASP A 15 2.56 -15.54 26.55
CA ASP A 15 1.28 -15.20 25.92
C ASP A 15 1.27 -14.67 24.48
N ALA A 16 1.80 -15.47 23.56
CA ALA A 16 1.49 -15.35 22.14
C ALA A 16 0.23 -16.13 21.75
N GLN A 17 -0.93 -15.72 22.24
CA GLN A 17 -2.24 -16.02 21.62
C GLN A 17 -2.88 -14.72 21.13
N ASN A 18 -2.22 -14.01 20.24
CA ASN A 18 -2.76 -12.83 19.61
C ASN A 18 -3.86 -13.22 18.61
N GLY A 19 -5.09 -13.17 19.09
CA GLY A 19 -6.28 -13.16 18.27
C GLY A 19 -6.40 -11.82 17.55
N TYR A 20 -5.93 -11.74 16.28
CA TYR A 20 -6.18 -10.59 15.44
C TYR A 20 -7.67 -10.29 15.38
N SER A 21 -8.08 -9.06 15.70
CA SER A 21 -9.46 -8.61 15.60
C SER A 21 -9.87 -8.59 14.14
N ILE A 22 -10.70 -9.55 13.72
CA ILE A 22 -11.31 -9.55 12.39
C ILE A 22 -12.69 -8.98 12.57
N THR A 23 -12.88 -7.74 12.13
CA THR A 23 -14.19 -7.12 12.12
C THR A 23 -15.04 -7.71 11.00
N THR A 24 -16.09 -8.42 11.37
CA THR A 24 -17.17 -8.77 10.44
C THR A 24 -18.18 -7.63 10.52
N ILE A 25 -18.40 -6.92 9.42
CA ILE A 25 -19.41 -5.86 9.37
C ILE A 25 -20.76 -6.54 9.33
N SER A 26 -21.61 -6.31 10.34
CA SER A 26 -22.99 -6.76 10.36
C SER A 26 -23.79 -5.98 9.29
N PRO A 27 -24.76 -6.61 8.60
CA PRO A 27 -25.54 -5.94 7.56
C PRO A 27 -26.52 -4.88 8.09
N ASP A 28 -26.69 -4.73 9.41
CA ASP A 28 -27.66 -3.82 10.01
C ASP A 28 -27.07 -2.41 10.21
N ILE A 29 -26.92 -1.66 9.13
CA ILE A 29 -26.70 -0.23 9.16
C ILE A 29 -27.88 0.42 8.43
N PRO A 30 -28.69 1.28 9.08
CA PRO A 30 -29.78 1.96 8.42
C PRO A 30 -29.29 2.85 7.27
N PRO A 31 -30.06 2.95 6.16
CA PRO A 31 -29.61 3.60 4.92
C PRO A 31 -29.59 5.14 4.95
N ASP A 32 -30.09 5.80 5.98
CA ASP A 32 -30.35 7.23 5.92
C ASP A 32 -29.55 8.05 6.94
N MET A 33 -28.44 8.62 6.45
CA MET A 33 -27.94 9.91 6.93
C MET A 33 -27.60 10.79 5.72
N PRO A 34 -28.13 12.02 5.60
CA PRO A 34 -27.89 12.89 4.47
C PRO A 34 -26.44 13.36 4.44
N LEU A 35 -25.85 13.29 3.26
CA LEU A 35 -24.57 13.92 2.94
C LEU A 35 -24.85 15.39 2.62
N GLU A 36 -24.69 16.29 3.57
CA GLU A 36 -24.57 17.72 3.29
C GLU A 36 -23.14 17.98 2.74
N GLY A 37 -23.06 18.58 1.55
CA GLY A 37 -21.85 19.17 1.01
C GLY A 37 -21.36 18.63 -0.33
N GLU A 38 -22.18 18.65 -1.37
CA GLU A 38 -21.69 18.67 -2.76
C GLU A 38 -21.24 20.08 -3.11
N LEU A 39 -19.92 20.32 -3.08
CA LEU A 39 -19.31 21.45 -3.75
C LEU A 39 -19.14 21.09 -5.23
N GLN A 40 -19.99 21.65 -6.07
CA GLN A 40 -19.84 21.66 -7.51
C GLN A 40 -18.64 22.55 -7.91
N PRO A 41 -17.82 22.17 -8.87
CA PRO A 41 -16.83 23.06 -9.44
C PRO A 41 -17.52 24.10 -10.33
N GLN A 42 -17.42 25.37 -9.96
CA GLN A 42 -17.79 26.50 -10.82
C GLN A 42 -16.82 26.58 -12.02
N MET A 43 -17.38 26.52 -13.21
CA MET A 43 -16.72 26.92 -14.45
C MET A 43 -16.86 28.44 -14.61
N PRO A 44 -15.84 29.14 -15.10
CA PRO A 44 -15.99 30.56 -15.42
C PRO A 44 -16.72 30.75 -16.75
N SER A 45 -17.71 31.62 -16.72
CA SER A 45 -18.42 32.19 -17.89
C SER A 45 -17.52 33.17 -18.66
N GLY A 46 -17.46 33.02 -19.96
CA GLY A 46 -16.79 33.95 -20.86
C GLY A 46 -17.43 33.93 -22.24
N GLU A 47 -17.94 35.05 -22.58
CA GLU A 47 -18.84 35.53 -23.64
C GLU A 47 -18.42 35.25 -25.08
N SER A 48 -19.49 35.12 -25.87
CA SER A 48 -19.97 35.83 -27.11
C SER A 48 -19.30 35.55 -28.45
N SER A 49 -20.18 35.20 -29.31
CA SER A 49 -20.68 35.77 -30.58
C SER A 49 -20.24 35.16 -31.90
N GLU A 50 -21.28 35.06 -32.71
CA GLU A 50 -21.52 35.21 -34.13
C GLU A 50 -21.50 33.98 -35.05
N SER A 51 -22.71 33.65 -35.40
CA SER A 51 -23.39 33.52 -36.69
C SER A 51 -22.58 33.07 -37.92
N LEU A 52 -23.11 32.10 -38.63
CA LEU A 52 -23.54 32.20 -40.04
C LEU A 52 -24.28 30.94 -40.51
N ARG A 53 -25.29 31.22 -41.33
CA ARG A 53 -26.34 30.39 -41.92
C ARG A 53 -25.82 29.45 -43.03
N GLY A 54 -26.63 28.43 -43.35
CA GLY A 54 -26.65 27.85 -44.68
C GLY A 54 -27.22 26.45 -44.77
N ASN A 55 -28.50 26.39 -44.99
CA ASN A 55 -29.36 25.66 -45.95
C ASN A 55 -29.10 24.15 -46.25
N SER A 56 -30.20 23.41 -46.02
CA SER A 56 -31.07 22.65 -46.96
C SER A 56 -30.41 21.44 -47.66
N ASP A 57 -30.99 20.25 -47.60
CA ASP A 57 -32.13 19.80 -48.39
C ASP A 57 -32.60 18.39 -47.96
N GLU A 58 -33.88 18.23 -48.25
CA GLU A 58 -34.73 17.05 -48.06
C GLU A 58 -34.32 15.83 -48.88
N ALA A 59 -34.67 14.64 -48.41
CA ALA A 59 -35.37 13.64 -49.23
C ALA A 59 -36.05 12.59 -48.37
N GLN A 60 -37.32 12.55 -48.45
CA GLN A 60 -38.23 11.47 -48.07
C GLN A 60 -37.97 10.25 -48.93
N ASP A 61 -38.10 9.03 -48.40
CA ASP A 61 -38.96 8.06 -49.09
C ASP A 61 -39.49 6.95 -48.16
N THR A 62 -40.70 6.55 -48.54
CA THR A 62 -41.75 5.81 -47.90
C THR A 62 -41.67 4.31 -48.10
N GLU A 63 -42.39 3.60 -47.19
CA GLU A 63 -43.16 2.33 -47.37
C GLU A 63 -42.40 0.99 -47.41
N LYS A 64 -42.78 0.00 -46.55
CA LYS A 64 -43.97 -0.88 -46.63
C LYS A 64 -44.05 -1.88 -45.49
N THR A 65 -45.17 -1.86 -44.88
CA THR A 65 -45.72 -2.87 -43.94
C THR A 65 -45.93 -4.23 -44.62
N GLN A 66 -45.48 -5.32 -43.96
CA GLN A 66 -46.08 -6.64 -44.19
C GLN A 66 -46.26 -7.39 -42.83
N ARG A 67 -47.54 -7.54 -42.46
CA ARG A 67 -48.01 -8.43 -41.41
C ARG A 67 -48.08 -9.87 -41.93
N ILE A 68 -47.58 -10.85 -41.19
CA ILE A 68 -47.89 -12.24 -41.30
C ILE A 68 -48.13 -12.86 -39.87
N PRO A 69 -49.02 -13.88 -39.72
CA PRO A 69 -49.84 -14.02 -38.53
C PRO A 69 -49.24 -14.90 -37.43
N GLN A 70 -49.76 -14.69 -36.22
CA GLN A 70 -49.46 -15.42 -34.98
C GLN A 70 -49.92 -16.90 -35.09
N LYS A 71 -48.98 -17.82 -34.77
CA LYS A 71 -49.32 -19.18 -34.32
C LYS A 71 -49.06 -19.27 -32.82
N ALA A 72 -50.12 -19.54 -32.09
CA ALA A 72 -50.13 -19.87 -30.67
C ALA A 72 -49.22 -21.08 -30.41
N LYS A 73 -48.29 -20.99 -29.46
CA LYS A 73 -47.58 -22.08 -28.85
C LYS A 73 -47.78 -22.08 -27.34
N SER A 74 -48.18 -23.23 -26.85
CA SER A 74 -48.43 -23.66 -25.47
C SER A 74 -47.36 -23.25 -24.44
N PRO A 75 -47.70 -23.15 -23.13
CA PRO A 75 -46.83 -22.69 -22.08
C PRO A 75 -45.77 -23.76 -21.75
N HIS A 76 -44.54 -23.58 -22.20
CA HIS A 76 -43.40 -24.30 -21.67
C HIS A 76 -43.13 -23.82 -20.23
N LYS A 77 -43.29 -24.76 -19.28
CA LYS A 77 -42.83 -24.62 -17.91
C LYS A 77 -41.31 -24.35 -17.93
N SER A 78 -40.94 -23.07 -17.79
CA SER A 78 -39.55 -22.72 -17.57
C SER A 78 -39.16 -23.16 -16.16
N HIS A 79 -38.40 -24.23 -16.06
CA HIS A 79 -37.62 -24.51 -14.86
C HIS A 79 -36.67 -23.35 -14.64
N LYS A 80 -37.07 -22.46 -13.73
CA LYS A 80 -36.14 -21.48 -13.15
C LYS A 80 -35.06 -22.24 -12.37
N ASN A 81 -34.02 -22.67 -13.04
CA ASN A 81 -32.75 -22.99 -12.40
C ASN A 81 -32.24 -21.69 -11.78
N SER A 82 -32.65 -21.41 -10.55
CA SER A 82 -32.02 -20.41 -9.72
C SER A 82 -30.61 -20.91 -9.40
N HIS A 83 -29.67 -20.70 -10.31
CA HIS A 83 -28.28 -20.69 -9.92
C HIS A 83 -28.14 -19.61 -8.82
N LYS A 84 -28.21 -20.03 -7.55
CA LYS A 84 -27.71 -19.24 -6.44
C LYS A 84 -26.28 -18.87 -6.80
N THR A 85 -26.07 -17.73 -7.40
CA THR A 85 -24.78 -17.12 -7.57
C THR A 85 -24.20 -17.04 -6.17
N LYS A 86 -23.25 -17.93 -5.84
CA LYS A 86 -22.49 -17.82 -4.60
C LYS A 86 -22.00 -16.40 -4.55
N SER A 87 -22.54 -15.60 -3.60
CA SER A 87 -22.06 -14.25 -3.41
C SER A 87 -20.55 -14.33 -3.23
N ARG A 88 -19.82 -13.72 -4.16
CA ARG A 88 -18.35 -13.75 -4.16
C ARG A 88 -17.90 -13.05 -2.87
N GLU A 89 -17.11 -13.75 -2.05
CA GLU A 89 -16.57 -13.14 -0.84
C GLU A 89 -15.53 -12.09 -1.24
N THR A 90 -15.74 -10.83 -0.83
CA THR A 90 -14.80 -9.74 -1.03
C THR A 90 -14.09 -9.40 0.27
N TYR A 91 -12.81 -9.06 0.18
CA TYR A 91 -11.96 -8.68 1.30
C TYR A 91 -11.37 -7.30 1.07
N ALA A 92 -11.09 -6.57 2.15
CA ALA A 92 -10.41 -5.29 2.09
C ALA A 92 -9.27 -5.21 3.11
N ALA A 93 -8.23 -4.48 2.73
CA ALA A 93 -7.17 -4.04 3.62
C ALA A 93 -7.05 -2.53 3.55
N ILE A 94 -6.94 -1.87 4.71
CA ILE A 94 -6.53 -0.47 4.82
C ILE A 94 -5.19 -0.44 5.53
N ASP A 95 -4.27 0.31 4.96
CA ASP A 95 -2.96 0.65 5.48
C ASP A 95 -2.91 2.15 5.68
N LEU A 96 -2.83 2.58 6.94
CA LEU A 96 -2.67 3.98 7.34
C LEU A 96 -1.24 4.20 7.80
N GLY A 97 -0.40 4.62 6.86
CA GLY A 97 0.99 4.98 7.09
C GLY A 97 1.18 6.43 7.51
N THR A 98 2.43 6.80 7.74
CA THR A 98 2.84 8.17 8.09
C THR A 98 2.53 9.18 6.99
N ASN A 99 2.65 8.77 5.70
CA ASN A 99 2.39 9.64 4.55
C ASN A 99 1.05 9.35 3.84
N ASN A 100 0.66 8.09 3.76
CA ASN A 100 -0.43 7.66 2.87
C ASN A 100 -1.53 6.93 3.63
N CYS A 101 -2.77 7.13 3.19
CA CYS A 101 -3.91 6.26 3.48
C CYS A 101 -4.22 5.44 2.22
N ARG A 102 -4.15 4.11 2.32
CA ARG A 102 -4.29 3.20 1.17
C ARG A 102 -5.32 2.11 1.44
N LEU A 103 -6.25 1.89 0.51
CA LEU A 103 -7.23 0.81 0.52
C LEU A 103 -6.99 -0.12 -0.66
N LEU A 104 -7.17 -1.42 -0.44
CA LEU A 104 -7.23 -2.43 -1.49
C LEU A 104 -8.40 -3.37 -1.25
N ILE A 105 -9.29 -3.50 -2.24
CA ILE A 105 -10.45 -4.41 -2.22
C ILE A 105 -10.23 -5.52 -3.23
N VAL A 106 -10.40 -6.76 -2.81
CA VAL A 106 -10.08 -7.93 -3.62
C VAL A 106 -11.12 -9.04 -3.53
N GLU A 107 -11.15 -9.88 -4.55
CA GLU A 107 -11.82 -11.16 -4.59
C GLU A 107 -10.78 -12.29 -4.54
N PRO A 108 -10.86 -13.24 -3.59
CA PRO A 108 -9.92 -14.35 -3.51
C PRO A 108 -9.98 -15.25 -4.74
N GLN A 109 -8.82 -15.54 -5.35
CA GLN A 109 -8.65 -16.48 -6.45
C GLN A 109 -7.54 -17.47 -6.11
N GLY A 110 -7.87 -18.75 -5.89
CA GLY A 110 -6.86 -19.74 -5.49
C GLY A 110 -6.04 -19.22 -4.30
N ASN A 111 -4.73 -19.35 -4.30
CA ASN A 111 -3.83 -18.85 -3.26
C ASN A 111 -3.50 -17.34 -3.41
N SER A 112 -4.10 -16.67 -4.39
CA SER A 112 -3.94 -15.26 -4.72
C SER A 112 -5.29 -14.54 -4.67
N PHE A 113 -5.39 -13.38 -5.31
CA PHE A 113 -6.61 -12.61 -5.40
C PHE A 113 -6.64 -11.77 -6.68
N LYS A 114 -7.84 -11.36 -7.07
CA LYS A 114 -8.10 -10.36 -8.10
C LYS A 114 -8.42 -9.03 -7.43
N VAL A 115 -7.79 -7.95 -7.87
CA VAL A 115 -8.13 -6.59 -7.43
C VAL A 115 -9.46 -6.18 -8.02
N ILE A 116 -10.36 -5.69 -7.18
CA ILE A 116 -11.68 -5.17 -7.54
C ILE A 116 -11.67 -3.66 -7.56
N ASP A 117 -11.10 -3.04 -6.50
CA ASP A 117 -11.00 -1.59 -6.37
C ASP A 117 -9.82 -1.23 -5.48
N SER A 118 -9.34 -0.01 -5.62
CA SER A 118 -8.27 0.53 -4.78
C SER A 118 -8.47 2.02 -4.55
N PHE A 119 -7.85 2.52 -3.48
CA PHE A 119 -7.79 3.94 -3.21
C PHE A 119 -6.44 4.25 -2.55
N SER A 120 -5.87 5.41 -2.89
CA SER A 120 -4.67 5.92 -2.26
C SER A 120 -4.77 7.44 -2.18
N ARG A 121 -4.48 7.99 -1.02
CA ARG A 121 -4.40 9.44 -0.79
C ARG A 121 -3.22 9.75 0.12
N ILE A 122 -2.43 10.75 -0.25
CA ILE A 122 -1.42 11.33 0.61
C ILE A 122 -2.16 12.17 1.66
N VAL A 123 -1.99 11.81 2.92
CA VAL A 123 -2.63 12.46 4.08
C VAL A 123 -1.62 13.15 4.98
N ARG A 124 -0.31 12.83 4.83
CA ARG A 124 0.80 13.37 5.64
C ARG A 124 0.46 13.33 7.13
N LEU A 125 0.00 12.17 7.63
CA LEU A 125 -0.44 12.02 9.01
C LEU A 125 0.68 12.32 10.01
N GLY A 126 1.92 11.99 9.65
CA GLY A 126 3.09 12.22 10.49
C GLY A 126 3.71 13.61 10.35
N GLU A 127 3.08 14.54 9.61
CA GLU A 127 3.57 15.90 9.47
C GLU A 127 3.62 16.60 10.82
N GLY A 128 4.81 17.18 11.18
CA GLY A 128 5.05 17.85 12.45
C GLY A 128 5.19 16.93 13.68
N LEU A 129 5.14 15.59 13.49
CA LEU A 129 5.20 14.63 14.59
C LEU A 129 6.55 14.63 15.31
N GLU A 130 7.66 14.82 14.59
CA GLU A 130 8.99 14.85 15.20
C GLU A 130 9.18 16.01 16.20
N SER A 131 8.58 17.15 15.93
CA SER A 131 8.70 18.34 16.78
C SER A 131 7.68 18.40 17.91
N SER A 132 6.47 17.85 17.67
CA SER A 132 5.34 18.01 18.61
C SER A 132 5.03 16.76 19.42
N ASN A 133 5.53 15.58 19.03
CA ASN A 133 5.13 14.26 19.51
C ASN A 133 3.61 13.97 19.38
N LYS A 134 2.87 14.76 18.61
CA LYS A 134 1.42 14.66 18.44
C LYS A 134 1.04 14.76 16.97
N LEU A 135 -0.01 14.05 16.58
CA LEU A 135 -0.67 14.23 15.28
C LEU A 135 -1.40 15.58 15.31
N SER A 136 -1.21 16.40 14.27
CA SER A 136 -1.89 17.70 14.15
C SER A 136 -3.38 17.51 13.83
N ALA A 137 -4.21 18.48 14.23
CA ALA A 137 -5.64 18.44 13.96
C ALA A 137 -5.95 18.39 12.45
N GLU A 138 -5.18 19.14 11.67
CA GLU A 138 -5.31 19.21 10.20
C GLU A 138 -4.97 17.86 9.55
N ALA A 139 -3.88 17.19 9.98
CA ALA A 139 -3.50 15.87 9.47
C ALA A 139 -4.51 14.78 9.85
N MET A 140 -5.03 14.83 11.09
CA MET A 140 -6.09 13.95 11.54
C MET A 140 -7.36 14.15 10.71
N GLN A 141 -7.78 15.40 10.43
CA GLN A 141 -8.96 15.67 9.62
C GLN A 141 -8.80 15.20 8.18
N ARG A 142 -7.67 15.51 7.52
CA ARG A 142 -7.35 15.00 6.17
C ARG A 142 -7.44 13.47 6.10
N THR A 143 -6.98 12.81 7.17
CA THR A 143 -7.01 11.34 7.26
C THR A 143 -8.42 10.81 7.43
N ILE A 144 -9.25 11.41 8.29
CA ILE A 144 -10.66 11.03 8.46
C ILE A 144 -11.41 11.16 7.14
N ASP A 145 -11.18 12.22 6.37
CA ASP A 145 -11.85 12.43 5.07
C ASP A 145 -11.45 11.37 4.05
N ALA A 146 -10.17 10.97 4.03
CA ALA A 146 -9.70 9.85 3.21
C ALA A 146 -10.35 8.52 3.64
N LEU A 147 -10.48 8.28 4.95
CA LEU A 147 -11.07 7.07 5.49
C LEU A 147 -12.60 7.00 5.28
N ARG A 148 -13.31 8.12 5.22
CA ARG A 148 -14.73 8.18 4.83
C ARG A 148 -14.93 7.67 3.39
N VAL A 149 -14.02 8.03 2.47
CA VAL A 149 -14.03 7.50 1.11
C VAL A 149 -13.77 5.99 1.12
N CYS A 150 -12.81 5.51 1.92
CA CYS A 150 -12.55 4.08 2.09
C CYS A 150 -13.79 3.34 2.61
N ALA A 151 -14.46 3.85 3.65
CA ALA A 151 -15.66 3.26 4.21
C ALA A 151 -16.81 3.18 3.18
N THR A 152 -16.97 4.22 2.36
CA THR A 152 -17.98 4.24 1.27
C THR A 152 -17.68 3.18 0.21
N LYS A 153 -16.40 3.04 -0.23
CA LYS A 153 -16.00 2.00 -1.18
C LYS A 153 -16.22 0.59 -0.61
N ILE A 154 -15.87 0.36 0.66
CA ILE A 154 -16.09 -0.90 1.36
C ILE A 154 -17.57 -1.29 1.38
N ARG A 155 -18.47 -0.34 1.71
CA ARG A 155 -19.92 -0.57 1.66
C ARG A 155 -20.41 -0.87 0.25
N ARG A 156 -20.02 -0.05 -0.74
CA ARG A 156 -20.41 -0.21 -2.16
C ARG A 156 -20.06 -1.59 -2.71
N HIS A 157 -18.90 -2.15 -2.34
CA HIS A 157 -18.46 -3.46 -2.79
C HIS A 157 -18.93 -4.62 -1.89
N ASN A 158 -19.82 -4.36 -0.90
CA ASN A 158 -20.33 -5.37 0.04
C ASN A 158 -19.20 -6.21 0.65
N VAL A 159 -18.12 -5.55 1.10
CA VAL A 159 -16.94 -6.24 1.63
C VAL A 159 -17.31 -6.94 2.93
N ARG A 160 -17.05 -8.25 3.00
CA ARG A 160 -17.37 -9.08 4.17
C ARG A 160 -16.27 -9.12 5.22
N ARG A 161 -15.04 -8.85 4.85
CA ARG A 161 -13.90 -8.92 5.75
C ARG A 161 -12.97 -7.76 5.50
N VAL A 162 -12.75 -6.99 6.53
CA VAL A 162 -11.85 -5.85 6.51
C VAL A 162 -10.79 -6.03 7.58
N ARG A 163 -9.55 -5.67 7.30
CA ARG A 163 -8.51 -5.44 8.29
C ARG A 163 -7.89 -4.08 8.01
N CYS A 164 -7.89 -3.23 9.03
CA CYS A 164 -7.31 -1.90 8.98
C CYS A 164 -6.13 -1.85 9.95
N VAL A 165 -4.97 -1.42 9.45
CA VAL A 165 -3.78 -1.24 10.27
C VAL A 165 -3.31 0.20 10.21
N ALA A 166 -2.81 0.70 11.33
CA ALA A 166 -2.10 1.96 11.44
C ALA A 166 -0.67 1.67 11.88
N THR A 167 0.29 2.39 11.32
CA THR A 167 1.71 2.12 11.50
C THR A 167 2.41 3.20 12.32
N GLU A 168 3.60 3.57 11.99
CA GLU A 168 4.54 4.34 12.81
C GLU A 168 3.97 5.67 13.31
N ALA A 169 3.28 6.48 12.49
CA ALA A 169 2.76 7.77 12.93
C ALA A 169 1.79 7.64 14.12
N CYS A 170 0.85 6.69 14.05
CA CYS A 170 -0.07 6.44 15.17
C CYS A 170 0.62 5.78 16.37
N ARG A 171 1.63 4.93 16.12
CA ARG A 171 2.38 4.23 17.17
C ARG A 171 3.23 5.20 17.99
N LYS A 172 3.83 6.21 17.34
CA LYS A 172 4.73 7.18 17.95
C LYS A 172 4.00 8.33 18.64
N ALA A 173 2.85 8.74 18.12
CA ALA A 173 2.14 9.91 18.62
C ALA A 173 1.48 9.67 19.98
N GLU A 174 1.64 10.62 20.92
CA GLU A 174 0.97 10.59 22.22
C GLU A 174 -0.57 10.54 22.10
N ASN A 175 -1.13 11.14 21.06
CA ASN A 175 -2.57 11.15 20.78
C ASN A 175 -3.00 10.06 19.78
N GLY A 176 -2.12 9.09 19.45
CA GLY A 176 -2.39 8.06 18.44
C GLY A 176 -3.59 7.19 18.76
N GLU A 177 -3.69 6.63 19.97
CA GLU A 177 -4.82 5.80 20.41
C GLU A 177 -6.14 6.59 20.46
N ALA A 178 -6.09 7.85 20.92
CA ALA A 178 -7.26 8.73 20.89
C ALA A 178 -7.74 8.98 19.45
N PHE A 179 -6.81 9.14 18.51
CA PHE A 179 -7.12 9.29 17.10
C PHE A 179 -7.73 8.02 16.49
N ILE A 180 -7.23 6.82 16.81
CA ILE A 180 -7.85 5.56 16.40
C ILE A 180 -9.31 5.47 16.88
N SER A 181 -9.57 5.86 18.13
CA SER A 181 -10.92 5.92 18.68
C SER A 181 -11.82 6.93 17.93
N GLN A 182 -11.27 8.07 17.54
CA GLN A 182 -11.98 9.07 16.73
C GLN A 182 -12.30 8.55 15.32
N ILE A 183 -11.36 7.83 14.67
CA ILE A 183 -11.58 7.16 13.38
C ILE A 183 -12.76 6.19 13.48
N GLU A 184 -12.81 5.32 14.51
CA GLU A 184 -13.88 4.35 14.67
C GLU A 184 -15.25 5.04 14.82
N LYS A 185 -15.33 6.09 15.64
CA LYS A 185 -16.55 6.88 15.81
C LYS A 185 -17.02 7.52 14.49
N SER A 186 -16.09 8.06 13.69
CA SER A 186 -16.39 8.84 12.48
C SER A 186 -16.67 7.99 11.24
N THR A 187 -16.11 6.76 11.17
CA THR A 187 -16.10 5.95 9.94
C THR A 187 -16.63 4.53 10.12
N ARG A 188 -16.77 4.05 11.35
CA ARG A 188 -17.05 2.65 11.73
C ARG A 188 -15.94 1.67 11.31
N LEU A 189 -14.76 2.16 10.92
CA LEU A 189 -13.59 1.34 10.63
C LEU A 189 -12.79 1.14 11.92
N ARG A 190 -12.48 -0.12 12.24
CA ARG A 190 -11.67 -0.48 13.39
C ARG A 190 -10.23 -0.68 12.98
N PHE A 191 -9.35 0.13 13.52
CA PHE A 191 -7.93 0.06 13.30
C PHE A 191 -7.21 -0.61 14.46
N GLU A 192 -6.15 -1.34 14.14
CA GLU A 192 -5.13 -1.80 15.08
C GLU A 192 -3.81 -1.10 14.78
N ILE A 193 -3.13 -0.61 15.80
CA ILE A 193 -1.76 -0.09 15.65
C ILE A 193 -0.83 -1.29 15.68
N ILE A 194 -0.06 -1.48 14.60
CA ILE A 194 0.88 -2.62 14.48
C ILE A 194 2.31 -2.19 14.79
N GLY A 195 3.11 -3.13 15.33
CA GLY A 195 4.53 -2.93 15.56
C GLY A 195 5.36 -3.08 14.28
N GLY A 196 6.60 -2.59 14.29
CA GLY A 196 7.51 -2.67 13.14
C GLY A 196 7.74 -4.11 12.65
N LYS A 197 7.76 -5.10 13.56
CA LYS A 197 7.88 -6.52 13.19
C LYS A 197 6.69 -7.00 12.34
N ASP A 198 5.47 -6.69 12.77
CA ASP A 198 4.28 -7.06 12.00
C ASP A 198 4.22 -6.34 10.65
N GLU A 199 4.64 -5.06 10.62
CA GLU A 199 4.75 -4.23 9.43
C GLU A 199 5.71 -4.87 8.41
N ALA A 200 6.93 -5.21 8.84
CA ALA A 200 7.95 -5.89 8.04
C ALA A 200 7.49 -7.26 7.52
N GLU A 201 6.89 -8.09 8.38
CA GLU A 201 6.35 -9.39 7.96
C GLU A 201 5.21 -9.26 6.94
N LEU A 202 4.33 -8.28 7.11
CA LEU A 202 3.24 -8.03 6.15
C LEU A 202 3.77 -7.56 4.81
N ALA A 203 4.76 -6.65 4.81
CA ALA A 203 5.43 -6.19 3.58
C ALA A 203 6.09 -7.37 2.84
N ALA A 204 6.86 -8.19 3.54
CA ALA A 204 7.51 -9.37 2.97
C ALA A 204 6.50 -10.39 2.40
N ILE A 205 5.41 -10.67 3.12
CA ILE A 205 4.33 -11.53 2.60
C ILE A 205 3.68 -10.93 1.34
N GLY A 206 3.50 -9.62 1.31
CA GLY A 206 2.94 -8.90 0.17
C GLY A 206 3.82 -9.00 -1.09
N CYS A 207 5.12 -8.92 -0.91
CA CYS A 207 6.12 -9.08 -1.97
C CYS A 207 6.31 -10.54 -2.41
N GLY A 208 5.77 -11.50 -1.68
CA GLY A 208 6.03 -12.94 -1.85
C GLY A 208 5.77 -13.54 -3.24
N ALA A 209 4.96 -12.89 -4.07
CA ALA A 209 4.72 -13.29 -5.45
C ALA A 209 5.90 -12.93 -6.40
N LEU A 210 6.79 -12.05 -5.98
CA LEU A 210 7.96 -11.58 -6.74
C LEU A 210 9.23 -12.33 -6.37
N PHE A 211 9.20 -13.17 -5.32
CA PHE A 211 10.38 -13.95 -4.93
C PHE A 211 10.73 -14.98 -6.00
N ASP A 212 11.98 -14.96 -6.41
CA ASP A 212 12.57 -15.98 -7.25
C ASP A 212 13.15 -17.09 -6.36
N ARG A 213 12.67 -18.31 -6.56
CA ARG A 213 13.03 -19.46 -5.71
C ARG A 213 14.40 -20.06 -6.03
N GLN A 214 15.07 -19.59 -7.06
CA GLN A 214 16.47 -19.94 -7.30
C GLN A 214 17.39 -19.34 -6.24
N PHE A 215 16.99 -18.23 -5.60
CA PHE A 215 17.72 -17.63 -4.50
C PHE A 215 17.28 -18.24 -3.16
N PRO A 216 18.16 -18.88 -2.41
CA PRO A 216 17.85 -19.41 -1.09
C PRO A 216 17.55 -18.31 -0.07
N HIS A 217 18.01 -17.08 -0.31
CA HIS A 217 17.85 -15.96 0.59
C HIS A 217 17.24 -14.74 -0.09
N ALA A 218 16.57 -13.90 0.71
CA ALA A 218 16.04 -12.63 0.23
C ALA A 218 16.17 -11.54 1.31
N ILE A 219 16.46 -10.33 0.86
CA ILE A 219 16.34 -9.11 1.66
C ILE A 219 15.19 -8.31 1.07
N VAL A 220 14.20 -8.00 1.90
CA VAL A 220 13.07 -7.13 1.53
C VAL A 220 13.17 -5.86 2.36
N PHE A 221 13.11 -4.71 1.71
CA PHE A 221 13.05 -3.44 2.41
C PHE A 221 11.84 -2.60 1.99
N ASP A 222 11.29 -1.85 2.94
CA ASP A 222 10.20 -0.89 2.77
C ASP A 222 10.64 0.48 3.28
N ILE A 223 10.87 1.43 2.37
CA ILE A 223 11.20 2.82 2.73
C ILE A 223 9.89 3.57 2.93
N GLY A 224 9.41 3.59 4.17
CA GLY A 224 8.15 4.22 4.57
C GLY A 224 8.25 5.73 4.80
N GLY A 225 7.15 6.32 5.28
CA GLY A 225 7.11 7.75 5.61
C GLY A 225 7.84 8.10 6.90
N GLY A 226 7.70 7.28 7.94
CA GLY A 226 8.29 7.51 9.26
C GLY A 226 9.48 6.60 9.57
N SER A 227 9.46 5.37 9.06
CA SER A 227 10.50 4.35 9.28
C SER A 227 10.88 3.65 7.99
N THR A 228 11.96 2.88 8.05
CA THR A 228 12.40 1.95 7.01
C THR A 228 12.58 0.58 7.63
N GLU A 229 11.83 -0.39 7.13
CA GLU A 229 11.91 -1.79 7.54
C GLU A 229 12.82 -2.56 6.60
N ILE A 230 13.75 -3.37 7.16
CA ILE A 230 14.60 -4.31 6.41
C ILE A 230 14.37 -5.70 7.00
N THR A 231 14.06 -6.66 6.14
CA THR A 231 13.67 -8.01 6.51
C THR A 231 14.56 -9.03 5.82
N CYS A 232 15.22 -9.88 6.57
CA CYS A 232 16.06 -10.99 6.10
C CYS A 232 15.25 -12.29 6.11
N LEU A 233 15.24 -12.99 4.98
CA LEU A 233 14.42 -14.17 4.74
C LEU A 233 15.26 -15.33 4.20
N SER A 234 14.93 -16.56 4.60
CA SER A 234 15.50 -17.78 4.02
C SER A 234 14.42 -18.71 3.49
N LEU A 235 14.70 -19.38 2.36
CA LEU A 235 13.80 -20.35 1.75
C LEU A 235 13.86 -21.68 2.50
N LYS A 236 12.83 -21.99 3.29
CA LYS A 236 12.71 -23.26 4.03
C LYS A 236 11.46 -24.00 3.56
N LYS A 237 11.62 -25.28 3.16
CA LYS A 237 10.50 -26.14 2.70
C LYS A 237 9.61 -25.45 1.64
N GLY A 238 10.24 -24.72 0.69
CA GLY A 238 9.55 -24.03 -0.41
C GLY A 238 8.81 -22.74 -0.02
N ARG A 239 9.13 -22.17 1.17
CA ARG A 239 8.59 -20.88 1.64
C ARG A 239 9.68 -20.03 2.22
N TYR A 240 9.62 -18.73 1.95
CA TYR A 240 10.49 -17.79 2.64
C TYR A 240 9.98 -17.57 4.05
N GLU A 241 10.87 -17.74 5.02
CA GLU A 241 10.62 -17.56 6.45
C GLU A 241 11.52 -16.44 6.99
N LEU A 242 10.94 -15.62 7.85
CA LEU A 242 11.65 -14.54 8.52
C LEU A 242 12.81 -15.12 9.37
N GLN A 243 14.00 -14.60 9.17
CA GLN A 243 15.19 -14.90 9.97
C GLN A 243 15.47 -13.75 10.94
N ASP A 244 15.54 -12.53 10.41
CA ASP A 244 15.78 -11.33 11.21
C ASP A 244 15.16 -10.11 10.56
N MET A 245 15.02 -9.01 11.31
CA MET A 245 14.51 -7.74 10.80
C MET A 245 14.95 -6.56 11.65
N ILE A 246 15.01 -5.39 11.04
CA ILE A 246 15.19 -4.12 11.73
C ILE A 246 14.17 -3.11 11.23
N SER A 247 13.70 -2.23 12.11
CA SER A 247 12.96 -1.02 11.76
C SER A 247 13.80 0.18 12.15
N LEU A 248 14.20 0.95 11.15
CA LEU A 248 15.08 2.11 11.29
C LEU A 248 14.26 3.41 11.31
N PRO A 249 14.64 4.42 12.09
CA PRO A 249 13.94 5.70 12.16
C PRO A 249 14.26 6.61 10.97
N PHE A 250 14.38 6.05 9.77
CA PHE A 250 14.68 6.73 8.51
C PHE A 250 13.50 6.64 7.56
N GLY A 251 12.43 7.40 7.83
CA GLY A 251 11.33 7.54 6.90
C GLY A 251 11.40 8.85 6.13
N VAL A 252 10.88 8.87 4.90
CA VAL A 252 11.03 10.01 3.98
C VAL A 252 10.36 11.30 4.48
N VAL A 253 9.25 11.22 5.22
CA VAL A 253 8.59 12.40 5.81
C VAL A 253 9.44 12.97 6.93
N ARG A 254 9.88 12.10 7.85
CA ARG A 254 10.74 12.48 8.97
C ARG A 254 12.04 13.13 8.50
N LEU A 255 12.69 12.54 7.49
CA LEU A 255 13.94 13.08 6.94
C LEU A 255 13.71 14.40 6.20
N SER A 256 12.60 14.52 5.46
CA SER A 256 12.23 15.76 4.77
C SER A 256 11.99 16.91 5.77
N GLU A 257 11.39 16.64 6.91
CA GLU A 257 11.22 17.65 7.98
C GLU A 257 12.54 18.02 8.65
N LYS A 258 13.38 17.02 8.97
CA LYS A 258 14.67 17.24 9.64
C LYS A 258 15.65 18.04 8.78
N TYR A 259 15.65 17.83 7.45
CA TYR A 259 16.68 18.31 6.53
C TYR A 259 16.16 19.25 5.43
N ASP A 260 14.98 19.84 5.58
CA ASP A 260 14.33 20.63 4.52
C ASP A 260 14.32 19.93 3.15
N GLY A 261 13.45 18.95 2.99
CA GLY A 261 13.37 18.09 1.80
C GLY A 261 13.23 18.82 0.46
N LYS A 262 12.85 20.11 0.48
CA LYS A 262 12.80 20.94 -0.73
C LYS A 262 14.20 21.29 -1.23
N ASN A 263 15.14 21.53 -0.31
CA ASN A 263 16.47 22.10 -0.55
C ASN A 263 17.61 21.16 -0.15
N ILE A 264 17.48 19.86 -0.37
CA ILE A 264 18.53 18.88 -0.04
C ILE A 264 19.76 19.13 -0.91
N SER A 265 20.84 19.66 -0.30
CA SER A 265 22.14 19.79 -0.94
C SER A 265 22.86 18.45 -1.05
N ARG A 266 23.91 18.37 -1.87
CA ARG A 266 24.76 17.17 -1.97
C ARG A 266 25.38 16.78 -0.64
N GLY A 267 25.74 17.76 0.21
CA GLY A 267 26.28 17.50 1.55
C GLY A 267 25.23 16.91 2.48
N VAL A 268 24.02 17.47 2.51
CA VAL A 268 22.90 16.95 3.31
C VAL A 268 22.49 15.56 2.81
N TYR A 269 22.43 15.34 1.50
CA TYR A 269 22.19 14.01 0.93
C TYR A 269 23.20 12.97 1.42
N ALA A 270 24.51 13.32 1.38
CA ALA A 270 25.57 12.45 1.85
C ALA A 270 25.43 12.17 3.36
N GLN A 271 25.11 13.19 4.16
CA GLN A 271 24.88 13.01 5.59
C GLN A 271 23.73 12.04 5.88
N ILE A 272 22.57 12.18 5.23
CA ILE A 272 21.41 11.26 5.40
C ILE A 272 21.83 9.83 5.02
N ARG A 273 22.52 9.67 3.88
CA ARG A 273 22.99 8.38 3.43
C ARG A 273 23.95 7.73 4.43
N ASP A 274 24.94 8.47 4.90
CA ASP A 274 26.00 7.94 5.76
C ASP A 274 25.45 7.59 7.16
N GLU A 275 24.56 8.41 7.73
CA GLU A 275 23.83 8.11 8.98
C GLU A 275 22.99 6.81 8.83
N ALA A 276 22.30 6.64 7.71
CA ALA A 276 21.53 5.42 7.45
C ALA A 276 22.43 4.21 7.21
N GLU A 277 23.53 4.37 6.43
CA GLU A 277 24.48 3.32 6.12
C GLU A 277 25.15 2.74 7.36
N GLU A 278 25.50 3.57 8.34
CA GLU A 278 26.08 3.13 9.62
C GLU A 278 25.19 2.11 10.33
N LEU A 279 23.90 2.45 10.52
CA LEU A 279 22.96 1.55 11.20
C LEU A 279 22.64 0.30 10.38
N ILE A 280 22.53 0.45 9.05
CA ILE A 280 22.25 -0.67 8.15
C ILE A 280 23.44 -1.64 8.11
N ARG A 281 24.68 -1.15 8.06
CA ARG A 281 25.89 -2.00 8.11
C ARG A 281 26.00 -2.72 9.46
N ALA A 282 25.79 -2.02 10.56
CA ALA A 282 25.78 -2.64 11.89
C ALA A 282 24.74 -3.76 12.04
N PHE A 283 23.61 -3.67 11.31
CA PHE A 283 22.65 -4.75 11.21
C PHE A 283 23.10 -5.84 10.24
N ALA A 284 23.65 -5.49 9.07
CA ALA A 284 24.10 -6.42 8.04
C ALA A 284 25.22 -7.34 8.54
N GLU A 285 26.18 -6.80 9.28
CA GLU A 285 27.33 -7.53 9.84
C GLU A 285 26.93 -8.60 10.87
N LYS A 286 25.79 -8.43 11.52
CA LYS A 286 25.25 -9.42 12.49
C LYS A 286 24.48 -10.55 11.82
N GLN A 287 24.24 -10.46 10.52
CA GLN A 287 23.40 -11.43 9.83
C GLN A 287 24.13 -12.75 9.59
N THR A 288 23.48 -13.84 10.00
CA THR A 288 23.94 -15.21 9.82
C THR A 288 23.00 -16.06 8.97
N PHE A 289 21.99 -15.43 8.33
CA PHE A 289 21.00 -16.15 7.54
C PHE A 289 21.55 -16.63 6.18
N TYR A 290 22.70 -16.13 5.76
CA TYR A 290 23.45 -16.56 4.59
C TYR A 290 24.94 -16.63 4.97
N ASP A 291 25.73 -17.39 4.21
CA ASP A 291 27.16 -17.68 4.49
C ASP A 291 28.13 -16.60 3.95
N GLY A 292 27.63 -15.41 3.66
CA GLY A 292 28.38 -14.30 3.05
C GLY A 292 28.36 -14.30 1.51
N ASN A 293 27.83 -15.34 0.88
CA ASN A 293 27.72 -15.39 -0.58
C ASN A 293 26.51 -14.56 -1.06
N LEU A 294 26.76 -13.35 -1.55
CA LEU A 294 25.73 -12.46 -2.06
C LEU A 294 25.02 -13.00 -3.32
N SER A 295 25.62 -13.93 -4.08
CA SER A 295 24.96 -14.52 -5.26
C SER A 295 23.73 -15.36 -4.90
N ASP A 296 23.61 -15.78 -3.65
CA ASP A 296 22.47 -16.55 -3.12
C ASP A 296 21.34 -15.66 -2.57
N VAL A 297 21.51 -14.35 -2.64
CA VAL A 297 20.59 -13.37 -2.06
C VAL A 297 19.91 -12.54 -3.14
N GLN A 298 18.61 -12.39 -3.11
CA GLN A 298 17.86 -11.41 -3.91
C GLN A 298 17.47 -10.19 -3.08
N LEU A 299 17.57 -9.00 -3.68
CA LEU A 299 17.15 -7.74 -3.06
C LEU A 299 15.82 -7.28 -3.65
N ILE A 300 14.85 -6.99 -2.80
CA ILE A 300 13.52 -6.54 -3.20
C ILE A 300 13.18 -5.27 -2.43
N GLY A 301 12.92 -4.19 -3.15
CA GLY A 301 12.49 -2.93 -2.57
C GLY A 301 11.01 -2.66 -2.81
N THR A 302 10.32 -2.15 -1.79
CA THR A 302 8.93 -1.71 -1.92
C THR A 302 8.74 -0.26 -1.48
N SER A 303 7.51 0.24 -1.63
CA SER A 303 7.10 1.61 -1.30
C SER A 303 7.39 2.65 -2.37
N GLY A 304 7.11 3.93 -1.99
CA GLY A 304 7.04 5.04 -2.93
C GLY A 304 8.37 5.40 -3.60
N THR A 305 9.48 5.29 -2.88
CA THR A 305 10.82 5.64 -3.38
C THR A 305 11.19 4.74 -4.56
N VAL A 306 11.26 3.44 -4.33
CA VAL A 306 11.72 2.49 -5.36
C VAL A 306 10.79 2.42 -6.56
N THR A 307 9.47 2.52 -6.33
CA THR A 307 8.49 2.51 -7.43
C THR A 307 8.56 3.77 -8.29
N THR A 308 8.89 4.93 -7.69
CA THR A 308 9.14 6.17 -8.43
C THR A 308 10.41 6.07 -9.28
N LEU A 309 11.51 5.54 -8.71
CA LEU A 309 12.74 5.34 -9.46
C LEU A 309 12.52 4.42 -10.67
N ALA A 310 11.81 3.31 -10.47
CA ALA A 310 11.50 2.39 -11.57
C ALA A 310 10.63 3.04 -12.66
N ALA A 311 9.67 3.87 -12.28
CA ALA A 311 8.84 4.60 -13.24
C ALA A 311 9.67 5.60 -14.08
N ILE A 312 10.61 6.30 -13.45
CA ILE A 312 11.54 7.23 -14.13
C ILE A 312 12.50 6.46 -15.03
N HIS A 313 13.11 5.37 -14.54
CA HIS A 313 14.00 4.49 -15.32
C HIS A 313 13.32 3.97 -16.59
N LYS A 314 12.02 3.62 -16.50
CA LYS A 314 11.22 3.17 -17.64
C LYS A 314 10.74 4.32 -18.54
N GLY A 315 11.06 5.57 -18.26
CA GLY A 315 10.63 6.74 -19.04
C GLY A 315 9.12 6.94 -19.07
N LEU A 316 8.39 6.54 -18.02
CA LEU A 316 6.93 6.61 -18.02
C LEU A 316 6.45 8.05 -17.96
N GLN A 317 5.56 8.42 -18.89
CA GLN A 317 4.88 9.72 -18.89
C GLN A 317 3.81 9.82 -17.78
N LYS A 318 3.29 8.69 -17.31
CA LYS A 318 2.35 8.57 -16.22
C LYS A 318 2.62 7.26 -15.49
N TYR A 319 2.57 7.31 -14.17
CA TYR A 319 2.77 6.12 -13.33
C TYR A 319 1.86 4.96 -13.76
N ASN A 320 2.46 3.78 -13.99
CA ASN A 320 1.74 2.57 -14.36
C ASN A 320 2.24 1.39 -13.51
N ARG A 321 1.41 0.97 -12.56
CA ARG A 321 1.70 -0.14 -11.66
C ARG A 321 2.11 -1.43 -12.39
N ASN A 322 1.43 -1.77 -13.47
CA ASN A 322 1.68 -3.02 -14.20
C ASN A 322 3.05 -3.06 -14.88
N VAL A 323 3.63 -1.89 -15.16
CA VAL A 323 4.98 -1.78 -15.72
C VAL A 323 6.02 -1.76 -14.59
N VAL A 324 5.71 -1.11 -13.48
CA VAL A 324 6.63 -0.92 -12.35
C VAL A 324 6.77 -2.19 -11.50
N ASP A 325 5.67 -2.88 -11.21
CA ASP A 325 5.66 -4.05 -10.33
C ASP A 325 6.42 -5.24 -10.95
N GLY A 326 7.50 -5.68 -10.34
CA GLY A 326 8.39 -6.72 -10.84
C GLY A 326 9.52 -6.23 -11.73
N THR A 327 9.65 -4.91 -11.99
CA THR A 327 10.83 -4.37 -12.68
C THR A 327 12.10 -4.76 -11.91
N VAL A 328 13.12 -5.17 -12.66
CA VAL A 328 14.48 -5.37 -12.15
C VAL A 328 15.32 -4.22 -12.67
N MET A 329 16.07 -3.58 -11.78
CA MET A 329 17.04 -2.54 -12.08
C MET A 329 18.41 -3.00 -11.63
N LYS A 330 19.42 -2.78 -12.48
CA LYS A 330 20.81 -2.99 -12.08
C LYS A 330 21.25 -1.89 -11.12
N HIS A 331 22.27 -2.18 -10.33
CA HIS A 331 22.86 -1.22 -9.40
C HIS A 331 23.17 0.13 -10.09
N ASP A 332 23.86 0.08 -11.22
CA ASP A 332 24.26 1.29 -11.95
C ASP A 332 23.07 2.09 -12.49
N GLU A 333 21.99 1.41 -12.89
CA GLU A 333 20.74 2.05 -13.34
C GLU A 333 20.06 2.79 -12.19
N VAL A 334 20.04 2.20 -10.99
CA VAL A 334 19.52 2.86 -9.79
C VAL A 334 20.32 4.12 -9.48
N ILE A 335 21.65 4.02 -9.47
CA ILE A 335 22.54 5.16 -9.20
C ILE A 335 22.41 6.25 -10.28
N ALA A 336 22.23 5.88 -11.55
CA ALA A 336 22.02 6.84 -12.63
C ALA A 336 20.73 7.64 -12.43
N VAL A 337 19.62 6.98 -12.05
CA VAL A 337 18.36 7.68 -11.74
C VAL A 337 18.50 8.58 -10.52
N ILE A 338 19.17 8.13 -9.46
CA ILE A 338 19.43 8.96 -8.27
C ILE A 338 20.21 10.22 -8.64
N LYS A 339 21.29 10.10 -9.42
CA LYS A 339 22.09 11.24 -9.90
C LYS A 339 21.26 12.22 -10.74
N SER A 340 20.38 11.70 -11.61
CA SER A 340 19.45 12.52 -12.38
C SER A 340 18.50 13.33 -11.46
N LEU A 341 17.91 12.68 -10.47
CA LEU A 341 17.03 13.34 -9.49
C LEU A 341 17.73 14.40 -8.65
N MET A 342 18.99 14.17 -8.28
CA MET A 342 19.80 15.14 -7.54
C MET A 342 20.16 16.38 -8.38
N ASN A 343 20.22 16.26 -9.69
CA ASN A 343 20.48 17.38 -10.59
C ASN A 343 19.22 18.18 -10.95
N MET A 344 18.01 17.66 -10.64
CA MET A 344 16.75 18.36 -10.82
C MET A 344 16.54 19.40 -9.72
N SER A 345 16.05 20.58 -10.06
CA SER A 345 15.49 21.53 -9.10
C SER A 345 14.25 20.96 -8.43
N HIS A 346 13.82 21.56 -7.32
CA HIS A 346 12.58 21.15 -6.66
C HIS A 346 11.36 21.30 -7.61
N GLU A 347 11.32 22.36 -8.40
CA GLU A 347 10.25 22.61 -9.37
C GLU A 347 10.22 21.54 -10.48
N GLU A 348 11.39 21.15 -11.02
CA GLU A 348 11.47 20.07 -12.01
C GLU A 348 10.97 18.75 -11.43
N ARG A 349 11.31 18.44 -10.16
CA ARG A 349 10.77 17.27 -9.45
C ARG A 349 9.25 17.35 -9.26
N GLN A 350 8.69 18.52 -8.95
CA GLN A 350 7.23 18.73 -8.83
C GLN A 350 6.50 18.52 -10.16
N ASN A 351 7.12 18.94 -11.26
CA ASN A 351 6.56 18.85 -12.61
C ASN A 351 6.75 17.46 -13.25
N ASN A 352 7.55 16.59 -12.64
CA ASN A 352 7.73 15.22 -13.10
C ASN A 352 6.50 14.36 -12.75
N ASN A 353 5.80 13.84 -13.76
CA ASN A 353 4.54 13.11 -13.61
C ASN A 353 4.65 11.79 -12.80
N CYS A 354 5.86 11.25 -12.64
CA CYS A 354 6.11 10.05 -11.81
C CYS A 354 6.37 10.41 -10.33
N ILE A 355 6.77 11.65 -10.04
CA ILE A 355 7.03 12.16 -8.69
C ILE A 355 5.79 12.91 -8.18
N GLY A 356 5.45 14.01 -8.86
CA GLY A 356 4.35 14.90 -8.51
C GLY A 356 4.64 15.83 -7.34
N LYS A 357 3.81 16.87 -7.20
CA LYS A 357 3.99 17.94 -6.20
C LYS A 357 4.08 17.42 -4.76
N GLU A 358 3.33 16.37 -4.44
CA GLU A 358 3.22 15.84 -3.08
C GLU A 358 4.39 14.95 -2.65
N ARG A 359 5.34 14.63 -3.55
CA ARG A 359 6.49 13.77 -3.25
C ARG A 359 7.83 14.41 -3.60
N ALA A 360 7.82 15.59 -4.22
CA ALA A 360 9.03 16.26 -4.68
C ALA A 360 10.01 16.58 -3.55
N ASP A 361 9.47 16.84 -2.36
CA ASP A 361 10.21 17.08 -1.11
C ASP A 361 10.67 15.78 -0.40
N LEU A 362 10.13 14.63 -0.77
CA LEU A 362 10.40 13.35 -0.11
C LEU A 362 11.40 12.47 -0.88
N VAL A 363 11.48 12.65 -2.21
CA VAL A 363 12.14 11.68 -3.09
C VAL A 363 13.64 11.58 -2.84
N LEU A 364 14.34 12.69 -2.59
CA LEU A 364 15.79 12.68 -2.37
C LEU A 364 16.17 12.04 -1.04
N SER A 365 15.39 12.27 0.02
CA SER A 365 15.58 11.59 1.30
C SER A 365 15.44 10.07 1.15
N GLY A 366 14.43 9.63 0.39
CA GLY A 366 14.26 8.21 0.08
C GLY A 366 15.39 7.63 -0.76
N CYS A 367 15.92 8.39 -1.72
CA CYS A 367 17.09 8.00 -2.52
C CYS A 367 18.35 7.82 -1.66
N ALA A 368 18.57 8.68 -0.67
CA ALA A 368 19.72 8.56 0.24
C ALA A 368 19.66 7.27 1.07
N VAL A 369 18.48 6.94 1.62
CA VAL A 369 18.28 5.68 2.34
C VAL A 369 18.43 4.46 1.42
N LEU A 370 17.90 4.53 0.20
CA LEU A 370 18.07 3.45 -0.80
C LEU A 370 19.54 3.23 -1.14
N GLU A 371 20.30 4.30 -1.36
CA GLU A 371 21.73 4.21 -1.64
C GLU A 371 22.49 3.57 -0.48
N ALA A 372 22.14 3.91 0.77
CA ALA A 372 22.71 3.28 1.96
C ALA A 372 22.44 1.76 2.01
N ILE A 373 21.21 1.33 1.69
CA ILE A 373 20.85 -0.10 1.62
C ILE A 373 21.68 -0.82 0.55
N ILE A 374 21.79 -0.25 -0.65
CA ILE A 374 22.54 -0.83 -1.76
C ILE A 374 24.04 -0.93 -1.44
N ARG A 375 24.60 0.04 -0.70
CA ARG A 375 26.00 0.01 -0.26
C ARG A 375 26.26 -1.05 0.81
N ALA A 376 25.30 -1.29 1.70
CA ALA A 376 25.41 -2.34 2.71
C ALA A 376 25.30 -3.74 2.11
N TRP A 377 24.50 -3.91 1.07
CA TRP A 377 24.37 -5.14 0.29
C TRP A 377 24.54 -4.84 -1.20
N PRO A 378 25.79 -4.86 -1.72
CA PRO A 378 26.10 -4.52 -3.10
C PRO A 378 25.69 -5.65 -4.07
N LEU A 379 24.39 -5.92 -4.12
CA LEU A 379 23.80 -6.89 -5.02
C LEU A 379 23.64 -6.30 -6.43
N GLU A 380 23.84 -7.13 -7.45
CA GLU A 380 23.80 -6.68 -8.84
C GLU A 380 22.43 -6.10 -9.23
N ASN A 381 21.37 -6.70 -8.71
CA ASN A 381 20.01 -6.43 -9.14
C ASN A 381 19.09 -6.06 -7.96
N LEU A 382 18.30 -5.02 -8.14
CA LEU A 382 17.20 -4.62 -7.28
C LEU A 382 15.87 -4.92 -7.98
N LYS A 383 15.06 -5.80 -7.40
CA LYS A 383 13.69 -6.05 -7.87
C LYS A 383 12.72 -5.09 -7.19
N ILE A 384 11.88 -4.43 -7.96
CA ILE A 384 10.94 -3.43 -7.51
C ILE A 384 9.57 -4.05 -7.26
N ALA A 385 9.00 -3.82 -6.07
CA ALA A 385 7.68 -4.27 -5.70
C ALA A 385 6.72 -3.07 -5.54
N ASP A 386 5.64 -3.03 -6.34
CA ASP A 386 4.48 -2.17 -6.03
C ASP A 386 3.42 -2.97 -5.28
N ARG A 387 3.89 -3.69 -4.28
CA ARG A 387 3.16 -4.54 -3.34
C ARG A 387 3.76 -4.33 -1.96
N GLY A 388 2.98 -4.60 -0.91
CA GLY A 388 3.49 -4.44 0.44
C GLY A 388 2.45 -4.86 1.48
N ILE A 389 2.31 -4.05 2.53
CA ILE A 389 1.48 -4.33 3.71
C ILE A 389 0.05 -4.74 3.35
N ARG A 390 -0.63 -4.02 2.43
CA ARG A 390 -2.03 -4.32 2.03
C ARG A 390 -2.18 -5.71 1.43
N GLU A 391 -1.30 -6.07 0.51
CA GLU A 391 -1.26 -7.39 -0.12
C GLU A 391 -0.97 -8.47 0.93
N GLY A 392 -0.06 -8.21 1.86
CA GLY A 392 0.26 -9.09 2.99
C GLY A 392 -0.94 -9.33 3.91
N ILE A 393 -1.66 -8.27 4.28
CA ILE A 393 -2.91 -8.36 5.06
C ILE A 393 -3.92 -9.26 4.36
N LEU A 394 -4.17 -9.00 3.08
CA LEU A 394 -5.15 -9.75 2.30
C LEU A 394 -4.79 -11.23 2.15
N LEU A 395 -3.53 -11.53 1.88
CA LEU A 395 -3.05 -12.91 1.80
C LEU A 395 -3.18 -13.65 3.15
N ARG A 396 -2.88 -13.00 4.27
CA ARG A 396 -3.12 -13.55 5.62
C ARG A 396 -4.62 -13.79 5.88
N LEU A 397 -5.49 -12.84 5.55
CA LEU A 397 -6.95 -12.97 5.69
C LEU A 397 -7.50 -14.15 4.88
N ILE A 398 -7.09 -14.28 3.61
CA ILE A 398 -7.51 -15.35 2.71
C ILE A 398 -7.07 -16.71 3.28
N ARG A 399 -5.80 -16.85 3.67
CA ARG A 399 -5.25 -18.09 4.25
C ARG A 399 -5.97 -18.50 5.54
N LYS A 400 -6.20 -17.55 6.48
CA LYS A 400 -6.91 -17.79 7.75
C LYS A 400 -8.35 -18.26 7.50
N THR A 401 -9.04 -17.65 6.54
CA THR A 401 -10.42 -18.01 6.20
C THR A 401 -10.51 -19.41 5.62
N ARG A 402 -9.64 -19.74 4.68
CA ARG A 402 -9.60 -21.09 4.07
C ARG A 402 -9.28 -22.17 5.08
N ARG A 403 -8.34 -21.93 5.99
CA ARG A 403 -8.03 -22.87 7.06
C ARG A 403 -9.25 -23.14 7.93
N ARG A 404 -9.99 -22.09 8.33
CA ARG A 404 -11.24 -22.22 9.10
C ARG A 404 -12.32 -22.98 8.33
N GLN A 405 -12.51 -22.71 7.03
CA GLN A 405 -13.47 -23.41 6.19
C GLN A 405 -13.10 -24.89 6.04
N LYS A 406 -11.81 -25.22 5.86
CA LYS A 406 -11.32 -26.62 5.79
C LYS A 406 -11.62 -27.37 7.09
N ILE A 407 -11.31 -26.76 8.24
CA ILE A 407 -11.58 -27.36 9.56
C ILE A 407 -13.09 -27.60 9.75
N ARG A 408 -13.94 -26.63 9.40
CA ARG A 408 -15.42 -26.79 9.51
C ARG A 408 -15.94 -27.91 8.60
N ARG A 409 -15.41 -28.04 7.39
CA ARG A 409 -15.78 -29.15 6.46
C ARG A 409 -15.39 -30.52 7.04
N VAL A 410 -14.18 -30.64 7.59
CA VAL A 410 -13.70 -31.90 8.21
C VAL A 410 -14.56 -32.26 9.44
N ARG A 411 -14.86 -31.28 10.32
CA ARG A 411 -15.74 -31.53 11.48
C ARG A 411 -17.12 -31.97 11.04
N LYS A 412 -17.73 -31.29 10.05
CA LYS A 412 -19.03 -31.69 9.50
C LYS A 412 -19.02 -33.08 8.87
N ALA A 413 -17.95 -33.47 8.21
CA ALA A 413 -17.79 -34.79 7.61
C ALA A 413 -17.59 -35.90 8.65
N ARG A 414 -17.05 -35.55 9.83
CA ARG A 414 -16.84 -36.52 10.95
C ARG A 414 -18.05 -36.63 11.91
N GLY A 415 -19.17 -35.93 11.62
CA GLY A 415 -20.36 -36.01 12.45
C GLY A 415 -20.23 -35.41 13.86
N THR A 416 -19.16 -34.64 14.12
CA THR A 416 -18.98 -33.97 15.44
C THR A 416 -19.75 -32.65 15.43
N PRO A 417 -20.64 -32.39 16.41
CA PRO A 417 -21.42 -31.16 16.50
C PRO A 417 -20.55 -29.90 16.67
#